data_439b5d75b2c4b66573ceccca45dc4f2d
#
_entry.id   439b5d75b2c4b66573ceccca45dc4f2d
#
_cell.length_a   1.000
_cell.length_b   1.000
_cell.length_c   1.000
_cell.angle_alpha   90.00
_cell.angle_beta   90.00
_cell.angle_gamma   90.00
#
_symmetry.space_group_name_H-M   'P 1'
#
loop_
_entity.id
_entity.type
_entity.pdbx_description
1 polymer ?
#
loop_
_entity_poly.entity_id
_entity_poly.type
_entity_poly.pdbx_seq_one_letter_code
_entity_poly.pdbx_strand_id
1 'polypeptide(L)'
;MTGPYRVIYADPPWKFSAGPNKNPSRHYPTMPLKAIAALPVKEMAHPEGCRLLMWVTPPILLLPFGPREVMTAWGFRYSTIRTWAKLYPKEDGAFIYPGSISRGSGYEVSGDAEFLVIGKRGRPQRIQGAKPRGLFYGRRREHSRKPDFIRDEICALFEGPRIELFARSRHPGFDAWGDEVDKFQVAA
;
A
#
# COMPACT_ATOMS: atom_id res chain seq x y z
N MET A 1 1.75 -20.49 2.21
CA MET A 1 2.65 -19.35 1.93
C MET A 1 4.06 -19.88 1.81
N THR A 2 4.73 -19.61 0.70
CA THR A 2 6.00 -20.21 0.29
C THR A 2 7.20 -19.29 0.54
N GLY A 3 7.20 -18.43 1.58
CA GLY A 3 8.36 -17.59 1.89
C GLY A 3 9.72 -18.29 1.89
N PRO A 4 10.82 -17.58 1.99
CA PRO A 4 10.93 -16.15 2.31
C PRO A 4 10.77 -15.25 1.07
N TYR A 5 10.06 -14.11 1.27
CA TYR A 5 9.73 -13.19 0.19
C TYR A 5 10.77 -12.08 0.03
N ARG A 6 11.10 -11.76 -1.21
CA ARG A 6 11.98 -10.64 -1.58
C ARG A 6 11.23 -9.31 -1.67
N VAL A 7 9.91 -9.37 -1.88
CA VAL A 7 9.03 -8.21 -1.87
C VAL A 7 7.77 -8.50 -1.07
N ILE A 8 7.44 -7.60 -0.17
CA ILE A 8 6.18 -7.59 0.58
C ILE A 8 5.43 -6.32 0.21
N TYR A 9 4.24 -6.47 -0.35
CA TYR A 9 3.31 -5.40 -0.66
C TYR A 9 2.15 -5.47 0.33
N ALA A 10 1.78 -4.37 0.98
CA ALA A 10 0.80 -4.39 2.05
C ALA A 10 -0.14 -3.18 2.00
N ASP A 11 -1.44 -3.42 2.19
CA ASP A 11 -2.47 -2.40 2.40
C ASP A 11 -3.18 -2.64 3.73
N PRO A 12 -2.52 -2.38 4.89
CA PRO A 12 -3.10 -2.71 6.17
C PRO A 12 -4.41 -1.97 6.43
N PRO A 13 -5.40 -2.62 7.06
CA PRO A 13 -6.68 -2.01 7.40
C PRO A 13 -6.56 -1.15 8.65
N TRP A 14 -5.90 0.00 8.50
CA TRP A 14 -5.57 0.92 9.57
C TRP A 14 -6.79 1.36 10.37
N LYS A 15 -6.73 1.22 11.69
CA LYS A 15 -7.71 1.82 12.59
C LYS A 15 -7.25 3.21 13.01
N PHE A 16 -8.01 4.23 12.67
CA PHE A 16 -7.79 5.61 13.11
C PHE A 16 -9.12 6.32 13.32
N SER A 17 -9.13 7.35 14.17
CA SER A 17 -10.31 8.18 14.38
C SER A 17 -10.38 9.25 13.27
N ALA A 18 -11.48 9.27 12.56
CA ALA A 18 -11.76 10.26 11.52
C ALA A 18 -13.11 10.97 11.77
N GLY A 19 -13.53 11.03 13.04
CA GLY A 19 -14.83 11.58 13.45
C GLY A 19 -16.00 10.64 13.17
N PRO A 20 -17.21 10.98 13.68
CA PRO A 20 -18.34 10.05 13.76
C PRO A 20 -18.84 9.57 12.38
N ASN A 21 -18.68 10.37 11.33
CA ASN A 21 -19.19 10.04 9.99
C ASN A 21 -18.14 9.55 9.00
N LYS A 22 -16.84 9.55 9.37
CA LYS A 22 -15.72 9.25 8.46
C LYS A 22 -14.82 8.13 8.95
N ASN A 23 -15.27 7.36 9.96
CA ASN A 23 -14.48 6.27 10.52
C ASN A 23 -14.38 5.10 9.52
N PRO A 24 -13.17 4.62 9.19
CA PRO A 24 -12.95 3.50 8.27
C PRO A 24 -13.68 2.22 8.67
N SER A 25 -13.90 1.99 9.98
CA SER A 25 -14.61 0.81 10.49
C SER A 25 -16.07 0.68 10.03
N ARG A 26 -16.64 1.73 9.43
CA ARG A 26 -17.97 1.67 8.80
C ARG A 26 -17.97 0.98 7.43
N HIS A 27 -16.82 0.89 6.80
CA HIS A 27 -16.70 0.40 5.42
C HIS A 27 -16.04 -0.98 5.32
N TYR A 28 -15.18 -1.33 6.29
CA TYR A 28 -14.50 -2.62 6.38
C TYR A 28 -13.96 -2.85 7.80
N PRO A 29 -13.72 -4.11 8.19
CA PRO A 29 -13.05 -4.42 9.45
C PRO A 29 -11.68 -3.75 9.52
N THR A 30 -11.43 -2.99 10.59
CA THR A 30 -10.13 -2.35 10.82
C THR A 30 -9.36 -3.11 11.88
N MET A 31 -8.03 -3.01 11.82
CA MET A 31 -7.11 -3.64 12.76
C MET A 31 -6.39 -2.61 13.62
N PRO A 32 -6.28 -2.81 14.96
CA PRO A 32 -5.44 -1.95 15.79
C PRO A 32 -3.98 -1.96 15.32
N LEU A 33 -3.30 -0.82 15.40
CA LEU A 33 -1.90 -0.68 14.96
C LEU A 33 -0.98 -1.70 15.63
N LYS A 34 -1.17 -1.96 16.94
CA LYS A 34 -0.41 -2.99 17.68
C LYS A 34 -0.63 -4.41 17.15
N ALA A 35 -1.85 -4.73 16.74
CA ALA A 35 -2.16 -6.03 16.15
C ALA A 35 -1.52 -6.19 14.76
N ILE A 36 -1.53 -5.12 13.94
CA ILE A 36 -0.82 -5.11 12.65
C ILE A 36 0.69 -5.31 12.88
N ALA A 37 1.28 -4.58 13.83
CA ALA A 37 2.70 -4.70 14.16
C ALA A 37 3.10 -6.09 14.69
N ALA A 38 2.20 -6.80 15.36
CA ALA A 38 2.43 -8.13 15.89
C ALA A 38 2.38 -9.27 14.84
N LEU A 39 1.98 -8.98 13.60
CA LEU A 39 2.00 -10.00 12.54
C LEU A 39 3.44 -10.46 12.26
N PRO A 40 3.66 -11.77 12.00
CA PRO A 40 4.99 -12.37 11.83
C PRO A 40 5.61 -12.06 10.47
N VAL A 41 5.54 -10.79 10.02
CA VAL A 41 6.01 -10.36 8.69
C VAL A 41 7.54 -10.43 8.60
N LYS A 42 8.22 -10.27 9.75
CA LYS A 42 9.68 -10.39 9.83
C LYS A 42 10.16 -11.77 9.41
N GLU A 43 9.44 -12.81 9.80
CA GLU A 43 9.76 -14.21 9.48
C GLU A 43 9.49 -14.55 8.01
N MET A 44 8.56 -13.84 7.39
CA MET A 44 8.23 -14.00 5.97
C MET A 44 9.25 -13.34 5.03
N ALA A 45 9.97 -12.34 5.52
CA ALA A 45 10.92 -11.56 4.72
C ALA A 45 12.23 -12.31 4.50
N HIS A 46 12.74 -12.30 3.25
CA HIS A 46 14.00 -12.93 2.89
C HIS A 46 15.16 -12.37 3.74
N PRO A 47 15.97 -13.23 4.39
CA PRO A 47 16.99 -12.78 5.37
C PRO A 47 18.06 -11.89 4.76
N GLU A 48 18.52 -12.17 3.56
CA GLU A 48 19.56 -11.38 2.88
C GLU A 48 19.05 -10.01 2.42
N GLY A 49 17.79 -9.93 2.00
CA GLY A 49 17.23 -8.68 1.54
C GLY A 49 15.78 -8.77 1.10
N CYS A 50 14.97 -7.87 1.65
CA CYS A 50 13.55 -7.75 1.31
C CYS A 50 13.14 -6.29 1.21
N ARG A 51 12.21 -6.01 0.33
CA ARG A 51 11.59 -4.69 0.13
C ARG A 51 10.15 -4.72 0.60
N LEU A 52 9.79 -3.76 1.43
CA LEU A 52 8.41 -3.51 1.84
C LEU A 52 7.87 -2.32 1.06
N LEU A 53 6.66 -2.46 0.51
CA LEU A 53 5.87 -1.38 -0.07
C LEU A 53 4.52 -1.37 0.67
N MET A 54 4.29 -0.36 1.50
CA MET A 54 3.16 -0.33 2.43
C MET A 54 2.31 0.92 2.21
N TRP A 55 1.03 0.73 1.97
CA TRP A 55 0.08 1.82 1.83
C TRP A 55 -0.24 2.49 3.16
N VAL A 56 -0.24 3.81 3.13
CA VAL A 56 -0.46 4.66 4.31
C VAL A 56 -1.34 5.84 3.92
N THR A 57 -2.37 6.08 4.71
CA THR A 57 -3.21 7.27 4.55
C THR A 57 -2.68 8.44 5.37
N PRO A 58 -2.89 9.71 4.94
CA PRO A 58 -2.39 10.89 5.66
C PRO A 58 -2.70 10.91 7.17
N PRO A 59 -3.93 10.53 7.63
CA PRO A 59 -4.27 10.64 9.05
C PRO A 59 -3.42 9.82 10.01
N ILE A 60 -2.75 8.75 9.51
CA ILE A 60 -1.96 7.88 10.39
C ILE A 60 -0.44 8.08 10.23
N LEU A 61 -0.02 8.88 9.23
CA LEU A 61 1.38 8.95 8.81
C LEU A 61 2.34 9.32 9.95
N LEU A 62 1.92 10.24 10.81
CA LEU A 62 2.72 10.79 11.91
C LEU A 62 2.13 10.46 13.31
N LEU A 63 1.28 9.44 13.41
CA LEU A 63 0.81 9.02 14.75
C LEU A 63 2.00 8.54 15.61
N PRO A 64 1.96 8.75 16.93
CA PRO A 64 3.01 8.31 17.86
C PRO A 64 3.31 6.81 17.80
N PHE A 65 2.27 5.97 17.58
CA PHE A 65 2.44 4.57 17.22
C PHE A 65 1.76 4.37 15.87
N GLY A 66 2.52 4.52 14.79
CA GLY A 66 2.01 4.57 13.43
C GLY A 66 2.75 3.64 12.47
N PRO A 67 2.72 3.95 11.18
CA PRO A 67 3.35 3.13 10.13
C PRO A 67 4.85 2.88 10.33
N ARG A 68 5.56 3.83 10.93
CA ARG A 68 6.98 3.70 11.25
C ARG A 68 7.22 2.57 12.24
N GLU A 69 6.46 2.53 13.31
CA GLU A 69 6.57 1.51 14.36
C GLU A 69 6.17 0.13 13.85
N VAL A 70 5.11 0.04 13.03
CA VAL A 70 4.72 -1.19 12.35
C VAL A 70 5.85 -1.68 11.46
N MET A 71 6.41 -0.81 10.61
CA MET A 71 7.52 -1.16 9.73
C MET A 71 8.75 -1.62 10.51
N THR A 72 9.07 -0.98 11.63
CA THR A 72 10.19 -1.35 12.52
C THR A 72 9.96 -2.71 13.17
N ALA A 73 8.75 -2.99 13.65
CA ALA A 73 8.37 -4.29 14.22
C ALA A 73 8.50 -5.41 13.20
N TRP A 74 8.17 -5.14 11.92
CA TRP A 74 8.36 -6.06 10.81
C TRP A 74 9.82 -6.21 10.34
N GLY A 75 10.76 -5.50 11.00
CA GLY A 75 12.20 -5.59 10.72
C GLY A 75 12.68 -4.78 9.52
N PHE A 76 11.93 -3.76 9.11
CA PHE A 76 12.29 -2.89 8.00
C PHE A 76 12.71 -1.50 8.49
N ARG A 77 13.60 -0.88 7.73
CA ARG A 77 13.98 0.52 7.87
C ARG A 77 13.36 1.33 6.75
N TYR A 78 12.86 2.53 7.07
CA TYR A 78 12.36 3.47 6.07
C TYR A 78 13.42 3.77 5.01
N SER A 79 13.00 3.85 3.76
CA SER A 79 13.86 4.21 2.62
C SER A 79 13.37 5.46 1.91
N THR A 80 12.10 5.48 1.49
CA THR A 80 11.50 6.59 0.76
C THR A 80 9.98 6.44 0.72
N ILE A 81 9.31 7.39 0.09
CA ILE A 81 7.87 7.43 -0.08
C ILE A 81 7.52 7.75 -1.53
N ARG A 82 6.40 7.22 -2.01
CA ARG A 82 5.77 7.61 -3.26
C ARG A 82 4.36 8.12 -2.96
N THR A 83 3.90 9.08 -3.72
CA THR A 83 2.59 9.70 -3.54
C THR A 83 1.68 9.34 -4.71
N TRP A 84 0.54 8.76 -4.39
CA TRP A 84 -0.56 8.59 -5.34
C TRP A 84 -1.48 9.80 -5.29
N ALA A 85 -1.51 10.60 -6.36
CA ALA A 85 -2.53 11.61 -6.57
C ALA A 85 -3.75 10.95 -7.21
N LYS A 86 -4.90 11.03 -6.55
CA LYS A 86 -6.14 10.37 -6.94
C LYS A 86 -6.85 11.19 -8.02
N LEU A 87 -7.08 10.60 -9.18
CA LEU A 87 -7.90 11.21 -10.22
C LEU A 87 -9.37 10.85 -10.04
N TYR A 88 -10.27 11.70 -10.56
CA TYR A 88 -11.67 11.32 -10.70
C TYR A 88 -11.82 10.07 -11.60
N PRO A 89 -12.87 9.27 -11.42
CA PRO A 89 -13.03 8.00 -12.15
C PRO A 89 -13.08 8.13 -13.67
N LYS A 90 -13.51 9.28 -14.19
CA LYS A 90 -13.64 9.55 -15.63
C LYS A 90 -12.35 10.09 -16.29
N GLU A 91 -11.38 10.55 -15.47
CA GLU A 91 -10.13 11.08 -15.99
C GLU A 91 -9.23 9.97 -16.52
N ASP A 92 -8.71 10.09 -17.72
CA ASP A 92 -7.82 9.11 -18.35
C ASP A 92 -6.33 9.31 -18.00
N GLY A 93 -6.00 10.48 -17.46
CA GLY A 93 -4.63 10.84 -17.13
C GLY A 93 -3.80 11.34 -18.29
N ALA A 94 -4.39 11.45 -19.50
CA ALA A 94 -3.71 11.96 -20.67
C ALA A 94 -3.38 13.46 -20.53
N PHE A 95 -4.28 14.19 -19.88
CA PHE A 95 -4.06 15.59 -19.50
C PHE A 95 -4.53 15.84 -18.08
N ILE A 96 -3.60 16.17 -17.17
CA ILE A 96 -3.89 16.38 -15.76
C ILE A 96 -3.83 17.87 -15.43
N TYR A 97 -4.93 18.38 -14.92
CA TYR A 97 -5.07 19.76 -14.40
C TYR A 97 -5.67 19.71 -12.99
N PRO A 98 -5.67 20.81 -12.21
CA PRO A 98 -6.16 20.79 -10.83
C PRO A 98 -7.60 20.24 -10.67
N GLY A 99 -8.46 20.41 -11.66
CA GLY A 99 -9.81 19.85 -11.70
C GLY A 99 -9.89 18.33 -11.88
N SER A 100 -8.85 17.68 -12.39
CA SER A 100 -8.76 16.22 -12.55
C SER A 100 -8.52 15.51 -11.23
N ILE A 101 -7.99 16.21 -10.21
CA ILE A 101 -7.66 15.64 -8.90
C ILE A 101 -8.95 15.41 -8.10
N SER A 102 -9.19 14.16 -7.72
CA SER A 102 -10.37 13.77 -6.94
C SER A 102 -10.27 14.29 -5.51
N ARG A 103 -11.26 15.04 -5.08
CA ARG A 103 -11.36 15.53 -3.71
C ARG A 103 -11.96 14.46 -2.79
N GLY A 104 -11.25 14.11 -1.73
CA GLY A 104 -11.73 13.26 -0.66
C GLY A 104 -12.24 14.06 0.53
N SER A 105 -12.82 13.37 1.49
CA SER A 105 -13.38 13.97 2.71
C SER A 105 -12.31 14.10 3.79
N GLY A 106 -11.56 15.18 3.79
CA GLY A 106 -10.67 15.57 4.91
C GLY A 106 -11.31 16.67 5.78
N TYR A 107 -10.81 16.88 7.00
CA TYR A 107 -11.24 17.99 7.86
C TYR A 107 -10.47 19.27 7.52
N GLU A 108 -9.14 19.20 7.56
CA GLU A 108 -8.26 20.34 7.31
C GLU A 108 -7.97 20.51 5.81
N VAL A 109 -7.76 19.38 5.11
CA VAL A 109 -7.45 19.35 3.68
C VAL A 109 -8.22 18.23 2.99
N SER A 110 -8.46 18.37 1.69
CA SER A 110 -9.06 17.29 0.88
C SER A 110 -8.15 16.07 0.86
N GLY A 111 -8.74 14.87 1.03
CA GLY A 111 -8.01 13.59 0.98
C GLY A 111 -7.77 13.12 -0.45
N ASP A 112 -7.00 13.85 -1.22
CA ASP A 112 -6.73 13.64 -2.65
C ASP A 112 -5.48 12.78 -2.93
N ALA A 113 -4.75 12.41 -1.88
CA ALA A 113 -3.54 11.60 -1.98
C ALA A 113 -3.51 10.46 -0.97
N GLU A 114 -2.75 9.41 -1.31
CA GLU A 114 -2.27 8.37 -0.39
C GLU A 114 -0.78 8.10 -0.63
N PHE A 115 -0.13 7.48 0.34
CA PHE A 115 1.30 7.26 0.32
C PHE A 115 1.63 5.77 0.22
N LEU A 116 2.61 5.45 -0.63
CA LEU A 116 3.26 4.15 -0.68
C LEU A 116 4.63 4.28 -0.02
N VAL A 117 4.71 3.92 1.25
CA VAL A 117 5.93 3.95 2.04
C VAL A 117 6.79 2.75 1.68
N ILE A 118 8.06 2.99 1.40
CA ILE A 118 9.02 1.96 1.00
C ILE A 118 10.03 1.74 2.13
N GLY A 119 10.08 0.51 2.62
CA GLY A 119 11.05 0.02 3.58
C GLY A 119 12.04 -0.97 2.98
N LYS A 120 13.18 -1.13 3.64
CA LYS A 120 14.23 -2.09 3.29
C LYS A 120 14.68 -2.88 4.48
N ARG A 121 14.94 -4.17 4.26
CA ARG A 121 15.63 -5.06 5.18
C ARG A 121 16.81 -5.69 4.47
N GLY A 122 17.96 -5.79 5.13
CA GLY A 122 19.18 -6.33 4.52
C GLY A 122 19.62 -5.56 3.29
N ARG A 123 20.04 -6.29 2.26
CA ARG A 123 20.47 -5.77 0.95
C ARG A 123 19.48 -6.23 -0.13
N PRO A 124 18.31 -5.58 -0.27
CA PRO A 124 17.35 -5.99 -1.29
C PRO A 124 17.92 -5.80 -2.69
N GLN A 125 17.45 -6.60 -3.63
CA GLN A 125 17.81 -6.53 -5.04
C GLN A 125 17.75 -5.10 -5.58
N ARG A 126 18.58 -4.81 -6.58
CA ARG A 126 18.50 -3.54 -7.30
C ARG A 126 17.22 -3.48 -8.12
N ILE A 127 16.71 -2.27 -8.32
CA ILE A 127 15.59 -2.02 -9.22
C ILE A 127 16.03 -2.34 -10.64
N GLN A 128 15.22 -3.10 -11.36
CA GLN A 128 15.41 -3.37 -12.77
C GLN A 128 14.82 -2.22 -13.60
N GLY A 129 15.50 -1.83 -14.66
CA GLY A 129 15.06 -0.76 -15.55
C GLY A 129 15.05 0.63 -14.91
N ALA A 130 14.11 1.46 -15.37
CA ALA A 130 13.97 2.84 -14.93
C ALA A 130 13.37 2.94 -13.52
N LYS A 131 13.91 3.84 -12.71
CA LYS A 131 13.35 4.11 -11.37
C LYS A 131 11.93 4.67 -11.47
N PRO A 132 10.99 4.17 -10.68
CA PRO A 132 9.64 4.70 -10.65
C PRO A 132 9.62 6.13 -10.08
N ARG A 133 8.67 6.95 -10.54
CA ARG A 133 8.52 8.33 -10.07
C ARG A 133 8.00 8.36 -8.63
N GLY A 134 8.41 9.39 -7.86
CA GLY A 134 7.91 9.65 -6.50
C GLY A 134 6.44 10.07 -6.47
N LEU A 135 5.96 10.77 -7.50
CA LEU A 135 4.56 11.12 -7.69
C LEU A 135 4.01 10.30 -8.87
N PHE A 136 2.82 9.73 -8.69
CA PHE A 136 2.09 9.05 -9.75
C PHE A 136 0.60 9.31 -9.64
N TYR A 137 -0.10 9.13 -10.75
CA TYR A 137 -1.52 9.38 -10.87
C TYR A 137 -2.25 8.07 -11.10
N GLY A 138 -3.47 7.97 -10.58
CA GLY A 138 -4.32 6.82 -10.78
C GLY A 138 -5.77 7.16 -10.46
N ARG A 139 -6.69 6.60 -11.23
CA ARG A 139 -8.12 6.79 -11.01
C ARG A 139 -8.55 6.22 -9.66
N ARG A 140 -9.38 6.96 -8.95
CA ARG A 140 -10.11 6.43 -7.81
C ARG A 140 -11.18 5.46 -8.32
N ARG A 141 -11.23 4.31 -7.69
CA ARG A 141 -12.22 3.27 -7.97
C ARG A 141 -13.06 3.00 -6.72
N GLU A 142 -13.47 1.77 -6.49
CA GLU A 142 -14.20 1.34 -5.31
C GLU A 142 -13.48 1.78 -4.03
N HIS A 143 -14.21 1.86 -2.93
CA HIS A 143 -13.67 2.38 -1.67
C HIS A 143 -12.38 1.67 -1.29
N SER A 144 -11.33 2.47 -1.07
CA SER A 144 -10.00 2.01 -0.62
C SER A 144 -9.26 1.06 -1.59
N ARG A 145 -9.74 0.83 -2.83
CA ARG A 145 -9.04 0.02 -3.83
C ARG A 145 -7.86 0.80 -4.39
N LYS A 146 -6.68 0.20 -4.32
CA LYS A 146 -5.43 0.77 -4.84
C LYS A 146 -5.31 0.56 -6.35
N PRO A 147 -4.52 1.38 -7.07
CA PRO A 147 -4.28 1.19 -8.50
C PRO A 147 -3.62 -0.17 -8.78
N ASP A 148 -4.21 -0.97 -9.68
CA ASP A 148 -3.72 -2.32 -9.99
C ASP A 148 -2.34 -2.29 -10.66
N PHE A 149 -2.06 -1.28 -11.50
CA PHE A 149 -0.78 -1.14 -12.20
C PHE A 149 0.43 -1.07 -11.25
N ILE A 150 0.25 -0.77 -9.97
CA ILE A 150 1.34 -0.80 -8.98
C ILE A 150 1.87 -2.23 -8.80
N ARG A 151 0.99 -3.25 -8.87
CA ARG A 151 1.41 -4.66 -8.80
C ARG A 151 2.20 -5.05 -10.04
N ASP A 152 1.75 -4.61 -11.23
CA ASP A 152 2.46 -4.83 -12.51
C ASP A 152 3.84 -4.17 -12.47
N GLU A 153 3.91 -2.92 -12.01
CA GLU A 153 5.15 -2.19 -11.82
C GLU A 153 6.11 -2.90 -10.85
N ILE A 154 5.60 -3.42 -9.72
CA ILE A 154 6.40 -4.21 -8.78
C ILE A 154 6.96 -5.47 -9.45
N CYS A 155 6.13 -6.17 -10.24
CA CYS A 155 6.58 -7.35 -10.98
C CYS A 155 7.68 -7.03 -12.00
N ALA A 156 7.57 -5.89 -12.68
CA ALA A 156 8.57 -5.44 -13.64
C ALA A 156 9.88 -4.96 -12.99
N LEU A 157 9.81 -4.39 -11.79
CA LEU A 157 10.96 -3.77 -11.11
C LEU A 157 11.75 -4.74 -10.22
N PHE A 158 11.13 -5.79 -9.72
CA PHE A 158 11.74 -6.67 -8.72
C PHE A 158 11.47 -8.13 -9.06
N GLU A 159 12.47 -8.97 -8.89
CA GLU A 159 12.29 -10.41 -8.93
C GLU A 159 11.55 -10.93 -7.69
N GLY A 160 10.85 -12.07 -7.84
CA GLY A 160 10.15 -12.76 -6.75
C GLY A 160 11.06 -13.57 -5.83
N PRO A 161 10.47 -14.27 -4.87
CA PRO A 161 9.02 -14.36 -4.61
C PRO A 161 8.45 -13.09 -3.97
N ARG A 162 7.15 -12.84 -4.23
CA ARG A 162 6.39 -11.68 -3.75
C ARG A 162 5.13 -12.10 -3.02
N ILE A 163 4.73 -11.34 -2.01
CA ILE A 163 3.44 -11.52 -1.32
C ILE A 163 2.72 -10.18 -1.19
N GLU A 164 1.40 -10.21 -1.36
CA GLU A 164 0.49 -9.15 -0.97
C GLU A 164 -0.20 -9.50 0.35
N LEU A 165 0.04 -8.68 1.37
CA LEU A 165 -0.63 -8.77 2.67
C LEU A 165 -1.88 -7.89 2.67
N PHE A 166 -2.94 -8.40 3.30
CA PHE A 166 -4.28 -7.78 3.30
C PHE A 166 -4.86 -7.67 1.88
N ALA A 167 -4.53 -8.65 1.05
CA ALA A 167 -4.98 -8.72 -0.33
C ALA A 167 -6.51 -8.77 -0.42
N ARG A 168 -7.08 -8.08 -1.42
CA ARG A 168 -8.51 -8.11 -1.73
C ARG A 168 -8.82 -8.64 -3.14
N SER A 169 -7.79 -9.05 -3.83
CA SER A 169 -7.84 -9.78 -5.11
C SER A 169 -6.54 -10.55 -5.29
N ARG A 170 -6.57 -11.59 -6.11
CA ARG A 170 -5.36 -12.29 -6.53
C ARG A 170 -4.73 -11.57 -7.70
N HIS A 171 -3.41 -11.55 -7.75
CA HIS A 171 -2.67 -10.98 -8.87
C HIS A 171 -1.56 -11.94 -9.30
N PRO A 172 -1.39 -12.21 -10.63
CA PRO A 172 -0.29 -13.03 -11.12
C PRO A 172 1.06 -12.51 -10.60
N GLY A 173 1.92 -13.42 -10.14
CA GLY A 173 3.24 -13.08 -9.61
C GLY A 173 3.29 -12.66 -8.13
N PHE A 174 2.15 -12.75 -7.43
CA PHE A 174 2.07 -12.57 -5.97
C PHE A 174 1.38 -13.75 -5.31
N ASP A 175 1.92 -14.19 -4.17
CA ASP A 175 1.12 -14.87 -3.17
C ASP A 175 0.19 -13.85 -2.50
N ALA A 176 -0.99 -14.27 -2.08
CA ALA A 176 -2.00 -13.39 -1.49
C ALA A 176 -2.39 -13.88 -0.09
N TRP A 177 -2.41 -12.97 0.88
CA TRP A 177 -2.90 -13.20 2.23
C TRP A 177 -3.80 -12.06 2.67
N GLY A 178 -5.00 -12.38 3.14
CA GLY A 178 -6.00 -11.42 3.64
C GLY A 178 -7.39 -12.05 3.74
N ASP A 179 -8.25 -11.47 4.55
CA ASP A 179 -9.61 -11.98 4.79
C ASP A 179 -10.56 -11.74 3.61
N GLU A 180 -10.22 -10.80 2.71
CA GLU A 180 -11.04 -10.39 1.56
C GLU A 180 -10.37 -10.73 0.21
N VAL A 181 -9.52 -11.76 0.14
CA VAL A 181 -8.67 -12.07 -1.05
C VAL A 181 -9.45 -12.16 -2.36
N ASP A 182 -10.70 -12.58 -2.34
CA ASP A 182 -11.52 -12.77 -3.53
C ASP A 182 -12.61 -11.68 -3.70
N LYS A 183 -12.49 -10.55 -2.99
CA LYS A 183 -13.48 -9.46 -3.02
C LYS A 183 -13.57 -8.75 -4.37
N PHE A 184 -12.45 -8.54 -5.03
CA PHE A 184 -12.39 -7.93 -6.35
C PHE A 184 -11.89 -8.94 -7.37
N GLN A 185 -12.69 -9.20 -8.39
CA GLN A 185 -12.22 -9.97 -9.54
C GLN A 185 -11.25 -9.11 -10.34
N VAL A 186 -10.09 -9.66 -10.68
CA VAL A 186 -9.21 -9.05 -11.66
C VAL A 186 -9.81 -9.34 -13.02
N ALA A 187 -10.12 -8.32 -13.81
CA ALA A 187 -10.52 -8.50 -15.20
C ALA A 187 -9.39 -9.26 -15.94
N ALA A 188 -9.76 -10.35 -16.59
CA ALA A 188 -8.86 -11.16 -17.39
C ALA A 188 -8.33 -10.38 -18.58
#